data_7c0fb725ba1461b2255deeb23e9145d0
#
_entry.id   7c0fb725ba1461b2255deeb23e9145d0
#
_cell.length_a   1.000
_cell.length_b   1.000
_cell.length_c   1.000
_cell.angle_alpha   90.00
_cell.angle_beta   90.00
_cell.angle_gamma   90.00
#
_symmetry.space_group_name_H-M   'P 1'
#
loop_
_entity.id
_entity.type
_entity.pdbx_description
1 polymer ?
#
loop_
_entity_poly.entity_id
_entity_poly.type
_entity_poly.pdbx_seq_one_letter_code
_entity_poly.pdbx_strand_id
1 'polypeptide(L)'
;NGRTTPKIGGNTQFICMRNIYNKLDQSIQKQLDNLDAIHHFAHSRSKIDPTMVSQIELDKFPPVVHPMVKINPVNHKKAVYFGSHTKSIKNLTDLEGSNLLKYLNGFINNEEYIYSHKWDDNDLIVWDNRSMVHRGQPYEITEPRYLVRATVSDTLSTGTYL
;
A
#
# COMPACT_ATOMS: atom_id res chain seq x y z
N ASN A 1 1.15 16.58 -7.24
CA ASN A 1 1.92 17.64 -7.92
C ASN A 1 3.01 18.17 -6.99
N GLY A 2 4.26 18.24 -7.50
CA GLY A 2 5.39 18.88 -6.84
C GLY A 2 5.28 20.39 -6.96
N ARG A 3 5.29 21.12 -5.84
CA ARG A 3 5.31 22.60 -5.82
C ARG A 3 6.68 23.12 -5.49
N THR A 4 7.33 22.47 -4.54
CA THR A 4 8.71 22.74 -4.15
C THR A 4 9.34 21.41 -3.77
N THR A 5 10.48 21.10 -4.33
CA THR A 5 11.10 19.79 -4.17
C THR A 5 12.53 19.90 -3.66
N PRO A 6 12.98 18.99 -2.78
CA PRO A 6 14.35 19.01 -2.30
C PRO A 6 15.31 18.63 -3.43
N LYS A 7 16.52 19.18 -3.39
CA LYS A 7 17.56 18.89 -4.39
C LYS A 7 18.03 17.44 -4.33
N ILE A 8 18.04 16.87 -3.12
CA ILE A 8 18.53 15.50 -2.87
C ILE A 8 17.51 14.75 -2.03
N GLY A 9 17.18 13.54 -2.45
CA GLY A 9 16.23 12.68 -1.75
C GLY A 9 14.77 13.07 -1.99
N GLY A 10 13.88 12.66 -1.07
CA GLY A 10 12.45 12.96 -1.15
C GLY A 10 11.71 12.28 -2.31
N ASN A 11 12.34 11.33 -2.98
CA ASN A 11 11.74 10.56 -4.06
C ASN A 11 10.46 9.85 -3.57
N THR A 12 9.57 9.57 -4.50
CA THR A 12 8.47 8.64 -4.24
C THR A 12 8.70 7.36 -5.01
N GLN A 13 8.73 6.26 -4.28
CA GLN A 13 8.85 4.94 -4.87
C GLN A 13 7.48 4.33 -5.10
N PHE A 14 7.34 3.64 -6.22
CA PHE A 14 6.11 2.97 -6.64
C PHE A 14 6.40 1.53 -7.07
N ILE A 15 5.46 0.64 -6.79
CA ILE A 15 5.51 -0.76 -7.22
C ILE A 15 4.16 -1.14 -7.82
N CYS A 16 4.20 -1.73 -9.00
CA CYS A 16 3.01 -2.23 -9.67
C CYS A 16 2.61 -3.61 -9.13
N MET A 17 1.56 -3.67 -8.33
CA MET A 17 1.10 -4.89 -7.69
C MET A 17 0.48 -5.91 -8.66
N ARG A 18 0.15 -5.48 -9.88
CA ARG A 18 -0.20 -6.37 -11.00
C ARG A 18 1.02 -7.16 -11.48
N ASN A 19 2.16 -6.48 -11.59
CA ASN A 19 3.41 -7.15 -11.95
C ASN A 19 3.82 -8.15 -10.87
N ILE A 20 3.67 -7.78 -9.60
CA ILE A 20 3.95 -8.70 -8.49
C ILE A 20 3.04 -9.93 -8.59
N TYR A 21 1.72 -9.75 -8.75
CA TYR A 21 0.80 -10.88 -8.92
C TYR A 21 1.24 -11.85 -10.03
N ASN A 22 1.63 -11.31 -11.19
CA ASN A 22 2.07 -12.11 -12.34
C ASN A 22 3.42 -12.82 -12.13
N LYS A 23 4.24 -12.37 -11.19
CA LYS A 23 5.53 -12.97 -10.83
C LYS A 23 5.41 -14.05 -9.75
N LEU A 24 4.28 -14.12 -9.05
CA LEU A 24 4.04 -15.16 -8.06
C LEU A 24 3.82 -16.53 -8.73
N ASP A 25 4.25 -17.58 -8.06
CA ASP A 25 3.93 -18.95 -8.44
C ASP A 25 2.41 -19.16 -8.47
N GLN A 26 1.94 -20.02 -9.38
CA GLN A 26 0.51 -20.30 -9.53
C GLN A 26 -0.18 -20.81 -8.24
N SER A 27 0.55 -21.54 -7.42
CA SER A 27 0.05 -22.01 -6.12
C SER A 27 -0.25 -20.85 -5.18
N ILE A 28 0.66 -19.87 -5.13
CA ILE A 28 0.50 -18.66 -4.32
C ILE A 28 -0.59 -17.75 -4.90
N GLN A 29 -0.67 -17.61 -6.22
CA GLN A 29 -1.77 -16.87 -6.86
C GLN A 29 -3.14 -17.45 -6.46
N LYS A 30 -3.31 -18.77 -6.58
CA LYS A 30 -4.54 -19.48 -6.19
C LYS A 30 -4.86 -19.34 -4.70
N GLN A 31 -3.84 -19.36 -3.85
CA GLN A 31 -4.01 -19.11 -2.42
C GLN A 31 -4.51 -17.68 -2.17
N LEU A 32 -3.87 -16.68 -2.73
CA LEU A 32 -4.23 -15.27 -2.56
C LEU A 32 -5.61 -14.93 -3.12
N ASP A 33 -6.02 -15.54 -4.22
CA ASP A 33 -7.34 -15.34 -4.83
C ASP A 33 -8.51 -15.67 -3.89
N ASN A 34 -8.26 -16.49 -2.86
CA ASN A 34 -9.26 -16.96 -1.90
C ASN A 34 -9.06 -16.40 -0.48
N LEU A 35 -8.15 -15.45 -0.31
CA LEU A 35 -7.85 -14.86 0.99
C LEU A 35 -8.32 -13.41 1.10
N ASP A 36 -8.78 -13.07 2.29
CA ASP A 36 -9.10 -11.72 2.70
C ASP A 36 -8.09 -11.23 3.74
N ALA A 37 -7.71 -9.97 3.65
CA ALA A 37 -6.86 -9.29 4.62
C ALA A 37 -7.65 -8.30 5.47
N ILE A 38 -7.31 -8.25 6.74
CA ILE A 38 -7.82 -7.25 7.69
C ILE A 38 -6.86 -6.07 7.66
N HIS A 39 -7.34 -4.93 7.22
CA HIS A 39 -6.62 -3.66 7.24
C HIS A 39 -7.06 -2.82 8.41
N HIS A 40 -6.12 -2.20 9.10
CA HIS A 40 -6.40 -1.33 10.22
C HIS A 40 -5.50 -0.10 10.17
N PHE A 41 -6.12 1.07 10.18
CA PHE A 41 -5.44 2.36 10.16
C PHE A 41 -4.37 2.49 11.26
N ALA A 42 -4.70 2.05 12.48
CA ALA A 42 -3.80 2.13 13.61
C ALA A 42 -2.60 1.19 13.52
N HIS A 43 -2.70 0.08 12.77
CA HIS A 43 -1.67 -0.96 12.75
C HIS A 43 -0.29 -0.45 12.30
N SER A 44 -0.23 0.37 11.27
CA SER A 44 1.03 0.93 10.79
C SER A 44 1.59 2.01 11.72
N ARG A 45 0.71 2.78 12.36
CA ARG A 45 1.09 3.86 13.27
C ARG A 45 1.58 3.33 14.60
N SER A 46 0.88 2.36 15.18
CA SER A 46 1.27 1.73 16.44
C SER A 46 2.61 0.98 16.39
N LYS A 47 3.07 0.61 15.18
CA LYS A 47 4.43 0.07 14.98
C LYS A 47 5.53 1.12 15.11
N ILE A 48 5.21 2.38 14.87
CA ILE A 48 6.14 3.50 15.01
C ILE A 48 6.09 4.00 16.45
N ASP A 49 4.90 4.33 16.92
CA ASP A 49 4.63 4.77 18.28
C ASP A 49 3.16 4.43 18.64
N PRO A 50 2.92 3.60 19.66
CA PRO A 50 1.57 3.25 20.11
C PRO A 50 0.71 4.46 20.51
N THR A 51 1.32 5.57 20.89
CA THR A 51 0.61 6.79 21.30
C THR A 51 0.12 7.66 20.13
N MET A 52 0.54 7.34 18.90
CA MET A 52 0.17 8.11 17.68
C MET A 52 -1.28 7.95 17.26
N VAL A 53 -2.05 7.10 17.92
CA VAL A 53 -3.46 6.84 17.55
C VAL A 53 -4.36 7.12 18.74
N SER A 54 -5.23 8.09 18.59
CA SER A 54 -6.24 8.42 19.59
C SER A 54 -7.43 7.46 19.54
N GLN A 55 -8.17 7.34 20.65
CA GLN A 55 -9.41 6.56 20.69
C GLN A 55 -10.44 7.07 19.66
N ILE A 56 -10.53 8.40 19.47
CA ILE A 56 -11.41 9.01 18.47
C ILE A 56 -11.08 8.51 17.06
N GLU A 57 -9.81 8.36 16.72
CA GLU A 57 -9.40 7.84 15.42
C GLU A 57 -9.68 6.34 15.26
N LEU A 58 -9.53 5.56 16.35
CA LEU A 58 -9.90 4.14 16.37
C LEU A 58 -11.39 3.95 16.09
N ASP A 59 -12.23 4.74 16.74
CA ASP A 59 -13.68 4.68 16.56
C ASP A 59 -14.11 5.16 15.16
N LYS A 60 -13.41 6.15 14.62
CA LYS A 60 -13.70 6.71 13.30
C LYS A 60 -13.24 5.81 12.14
N PHE A 61 -12.17 5.05 12.33
CA PHE A 61 -11.56 4.20 11.32
C PHE A 61 -11.44 2.75 11.80
N PRO A 62 -12.57 2.04 11.92
CA PRO A 62 -12.56 0.63 12.34
C PRO A 62 -11.80 -0.23 11.32
N PRO A 63 -11.40 -1.45 11.71
CA PRO A 63 -10.81 -2.39 10.78
C PRO A 63 -11.73 -2.71 9.61
N VAL A 64 -11.14 -2.85 8.42
CA VAL A 64 -11.85 -3.21 7.17
C VAL A 64 -11.27 -4.46 6.57
N VAL A 65 -12.12 -5.28 5.98
CA VAL A 65 -11.72 -6.48 5.25
C VAL A 65 -11.68 -6.17 3.76
N HIS A 66 -10.57 -6.55 3.12
CA HIS A 66 -10.42 -6.49 1.67
C HIS A 66 -9.89 -7.82 1.13
N PRO A 67 -10.31 -8.25 -0.06
CA PRO A 67 -9.65 -9.34 -0.75
C PRO A 67 -8.16 -9.07 -0.93
N MET A 68 -7.33 -10.12 -0.77
CA MET A 68 -5.88 -10.04 -1.02
C MET A 68 -5.56 -9.81 -2.50
N VAL A 69 -6.50 -10.09 -3.39
CA VAL A 69 -6.38 -9.83 -4.83
C VAL A 69 -7.55 -8.96 -5.28
N LYS A 70 -7.23 -7.80 -5.83
CA LYS A 70 -8.21 -6.91 -6.46
C LYS A 70 -8.20 -7.09 -7.97
N ILE A 71 -9.39 -7.10 -8.56
CA ILE A 71 -9.58 -7.17 -10.01
C ILE A 71 -9.99 -5.79 -10.50
N ASN A 72 -9.26 -5.27 -11.47
CA ASN A 72 -9.62 -4.00 -12.09
C ASN A 72 -10.92 -4.19 -12.89
N PRO A 73 -11.98 -3.39 -12.62
CA PRO A 73 -13.29 -3.59 -13.25
C PRO A 73 -13.31 -3.30 -14.75
N VAL A 74 -12.30 -2.57 -15.27
CA VAL A 74 -12.25 -2.18 -16.68
C VAL A 74 -11.47 -3.19 -17.53
N ASN A 75 -10.30 -3.63 -17.05
CA ASN A 75 -9.40 -4.48 -17.84
C ASN A 75 -9.22 -5.88 -17.24
N HIS A 76 -9.92 -6.20 -16.16
CA HIS A 76 -9.93 -7.48 -15.46
C HIS A 76 -8.56 -7.98 -14.98
N LYS A 77 -7.55 -7.10 -14.96
CA LYS A 77 -6.22 -7.47 -14.44
C LYS A 77 -6.23 -7.54 -12.91
N LYS A 78 -5.61 -8.58 -12.40
CA LYS A 78 -5.45 -8.85 -10.97
C LYS A 78 -4.25 -8.11 -10.39
N ALA A 79 -4.38 -7.61 -9.17
CA ALA A 79 -3.30 -6.99 -8.40
C ALA A 79 -3.34 -7.50 -6.95
N VAL A 80 -2.19 -7.83 -6.38
CA VAL A 80 -2.12 -8.12 -4.93
C VAL A 80 -2.42 -6.85 -4.16
N TYR A 81 -3.27 -6.95 -3.14
CA TYR A 81 -3.70 -5.81 -2.33
C TYR A 81 -3.32 -5.99 -0.86
N PHE A 82 -2.16 -5.50 -0.50
CA PHE A 82 -1.68 -5.42 0.87
C PHE A 82 -0.73 -4.23 1.04
N GLY A 83 -0.40 -3.89 2.27
CA GLY A 83 0.52 -2.80 2.58
C GLY A 83 0.73 -2.63 4.07
N SER A 84 1.27 -1.49 4.51
CA SER A 84 1.59 -1.22 5.91
C SER A 84 0.39 -1.29 6.87
N HIS A 85 -0.82 -1.09 6.36
CA HIS A 85 -2.07 -1.18 7.13
C HIS A 85 -2.61 -2.61 7.25
N THR A 86 -2.06 -3.58 6.53
CA THR A 86 -2.48 -4.98 6.64
C THR A 86 -2.06 -5.53 8.01
N LYS A 87 -3.05 -5.81 8.85
CA LYS A 87 -2.89 -6.29 10.21
C LYS A 87 -2.74 -7.82 10.26
N SER A 88 -3.62 -8.52 9.57
CA SER A 88 -3.68 -9.99 9.56
C SER A 88 -4.39 -10.48 8.31
N ILE A 89 -4.37 -11.79 8.09
CA ILE A 89 -5.09 -12.45 7.00
C ILE A 89 -6.18 -13.33 7.64
N LYS A 90 -7.40 -13.16 7.14
CA LYS A 90 -8.56 -13.87 7.67
C LYS A 90 -8.43 -15.37 7.42
N ASN A 91 -8.86 -16.17 8.40
CA ASN A 91 -8.82 -17.65 8.35
C ASN A 91 -7.41 -18.29 8.30
N LEU A 92 -6.35 -17.50 8.55
CA LEU A 92 -5.02 -18.01 8.79
C LEU A 92 -4.64 -17.76 10.26
N THR A 93 -3.80 -18.62 10.80
CA THR A 93 -3.14 -18.36 12.09
C THR A 93 -2.20 -17.16 11.95
N ASP A 94 -1.87 -16.51 13.06
CA ASP A 94 -0.95 -15.36 13.06
C ASP A 94 0.41 -15.71 12.45
N LEU A 95 0.89 -16.94 12.67
CA LEU A 95 2.15 -17.41 12.11
C LEU A 95 2.06 -17.59 10.59
N GLU A 96 1.00 -18.23 10.08
CA GLU A 96 0.80 -18.43 8.64
C GLU A 96 0.62 -17.09 7.92
N GLY A 97 -0.23 -16.21 8.46
CA GLY A 97 -0.46 -14.87 7.93
C GLY A 97 0.82 -14.03 7.91
N SER A 98 1.60 -14.05 9.00
CA SER A 98 2.87 -13.35 9.10
C SER A 98 3.89 -13.87 8.08
N ASN A 99 4.01 -15.18 7.91
CA ASN A 99 4.92 -15.79 6.94
C ASN A 99 4.54 -15.41 5.51
N LEU A 100 3.25 -15.45 5.17
CA LEU A 100 2.77 -15.04 3.85
C LEU A 100 3.02 -13.55 3.59
N LEU A 101 2.73 -12.68 4.55
CA LEU A 101 3.02 -11.25 4.43
C LEU A 101 4.52 -10.98 4.31
N LYS A 102 5.37 -11.71 5.05
CA LYS A 102 6.83 -11.61 4.94
C LYS A 102 7.32 -12.02 3.54
N TYR A 103 6.79 -13.10 3.00
CA TYR A 103 7.09 -13.54 1.64
C TYR A 103 6.73 -12.47 0.60
N LEU A 104 5.52 -11.92 0.68
CA LEU A 104 5.05 -10.87 -0.22
C LEU A 104 5.87 -9.57 -0.06
N ASN A 105 6.28 -9.23 1.17
CA ASN A 105 7.15 -8.08 1.43
C ASN A 105 8.54 -8.22 0.77
N GLY A 106 9.01 -9.45 0.52
CA GLY A 106 10.22 -9.68 -0.25
C GLY A 106 10.16 -9.07 -1.65
N PHE A 107 9.00 -9.17 -2.30
CA PHE A 107 8.79 -8.58 -3.63
C PHE A 107 8.75 -7.05 -3.60
N ILE A 108 8.02 -6.45 -2.64
CA ILE A 108 7.89 -4.97 -2.59
C ILE A 108 9.15 -4.26 -2.04
N ASN A 109 10.14 -5.01 -1.59
CA ASN A 109 11.44 -4.49 -1.20
C ASN A 109 12.55 -4.83 -2.19
N ASN A 110 12.22 -5.55 -3.27
CA ASN A 110 13.18 -5.84 -4.34
C ASN A 110 13.27 -4.65 -5.29
N GLU A 111 14.47 -4.09 -5.42
CA GLU A 111 14.73 -2.90 -6.24
C GLU A 111 14.39 -3.10 -7.72
N GLU A 112 14.44 -4.35 -8.23
CA GLU A 112 14.05 -4.69 -9.60
C GLU A 112 12.61 -4.27 -9.93
N TYR A 113 11.72 -4.22 -8.94
CA TYR A 113 10.30 -3.90 -9.12
C TYR A 113 9.95 -2.47 -8.73
N ILE A 114 10.92 -1.70 -8.25
CA ILE A 114 10.70 -0.35 -7.73
C ILE A 114 10.96 0.68 -8.83
N TYR A 115 9.95 1.47 -9.15
CA TYR A 115 10.13 2.73 -9.84
C TYR A 115 10.31 3.85 -8.83
N SER A 116 11.44 4.53 -8.86
CA SER A 116 11.75 5.65 -7.97
C SER A 116 11.65 6.97 -8.73
N HIS A 117 10.60 7.73 -8.46
CA HIS A 117 10.41 9.05 -9.04
C HIS A 117 11.18 10.10 -8.26
N LYS A 118 12.15 10.74 -8.90
CA LYS A 118 12.76 11.96 -8.42
C LYS A 118 11.87 13.12 -8.82
N TRP A 119 11.44 13.90 -7.85
CA TRP A 119 10.54 15.02 -8.10
C TRP A 119 11.31 16.23 -8.64
N ASP A 120 10.79 16.82 -9.71
CA ASP A 120 11.08 18.17 -10.13
C ASP A 120 9.87 19.09 -9.86
N ASP A 121 10.10 20.41 -9.74
CA ASP A 121 9.02 21.36 -9.53
C ASP A 121 8.04 21.33 -10.70
N ASN A 122 6.75 21.34 -10.38
CA ASN A 122 5.61 21.19 -11.28
C ASN A 122 5.34 19.77 -11.81
N ASP A 123 6.11 18.78 -11.44
CA ASP A 123 5.78 17.38 -11.78
C ASP A 123 4.37 17.02 -11.33
N LEU A 124 3.69 16.25 -12.18
CA LEU A 124 2.38 15.66 -11.87
C LEU A 124 2.46 14.15 -12.04
N ILE A 125 2.19 13.42 -10.96
CA ILE A 125 2.05 11.97 -10.99
C ILE A 125 0.62 11.59 -10.69
N VAL A 126 0.10 10.66 -11.49
CA VAL A 126 -1.21 10.03 -11.28
C VAL A 126 -1.02 8.53 -11.17
N TRP A 127 -1.60 7.89 -10.16
CA TRP A 127 -1.55 6.45 -10.00
C TRP A 127 -2.86 5.89 -9.47
N ASP A 128 -3.10 4.61 -9.71
CA ASP A 128 -4.26 3.87 -9.21
C ASP A 128 -3.90 3.15 -7.90
N ASN A 129 -4.43 3.62 -6.76
CA ASN A 129 -4.20 3.03 -5.43
C ASN A 129 -4.66 1.57 -5.31
N ARG A 130 -5.51 1.08 -6.22
CA ARG A 130 -5.96 -0.32 -6.23
C ARG A 130 -4.90 -1.28 -6.72
N SER A 131 -3.90 -0.77 -7.43
CA SER A 131 -2.88 -1.57 -8.10
C SER A 131 -1.45 -1.08 -7.90
N MET A 132 -1.25 0.02 -7.18
CA MET A 132 0.06 0.58 -6.89
C MET A 132 0.25 0.74 -5.39
N VAL A 133 1.36 0.25 -4.87
CA VAL A 133 1.84 0.66 -3.55
C VAL A 133 2.94 1.71 -3.72
N HIS A 134 3.03 2.61 -2.77
CA HIS A 134 4.01 3.70 -2.83
C HIS A 134 4.55 4.05 -1.44
N ARG A 135 5.77 4.61 -1.42
CA ARG A 135 6.40 5.14 -0.21
C ARG A 135 7.25 6.35 -0.52
N GLY A 136 7.26 7.31 0.41
CA GLY A 136 8.21 8.42 0.37
C GLY A 136 9.59 7.95 0.82
N GLN A 137 10.62 8.50 0.20
CA GLN A 137 12.00 8.31 0.62
C GLN A 137 12.44 9.47 1.52
N PRO A 138 13.38 9.25 2.44
CA PRO A 138 13.95 10.29 3.26
C PRO A 138 14.58 11.41 2.44
N TYR A 139 14.61 12.60 3.00
CA TYR A 139 15.31 13.80 2.48
C TYR A 139 15.79 14.62 3.65
N GLU A 140 16.69 15.57 3.38
CA GLU A 140 17.20 16.47 4.41
C GLU A 140 16.07 17.40 4.87
N ILE A 141 15.75 17.37 6.17
CA ILE A 141 14.60 18.07 6.74
C ILE A 141 14.70 19.61 6.63
N THR A 142 15.91 20.12 6.45
CA THR A 142 16.17 21.55 6.23
C THR A 142 15.81 22.01 4.82
N GLU A 143 15.67 21.09 3.87
CA GLU A 143 15.25 21.44 2.51
C GLU A 143 13.72 21.50 2.41
N PRO A 144 13.19 22.52 1.74
CA PRO A 144 11.75 22.65 1.58
C PRO A 144 11.20 21.53 0.68
N ARG A 145 10.10 20.92 1.12
CA ARG A 145 9.36 19.93 0.33
C ARG A 145 7.86 20.17 0.45
N TYR A 146 7.25 20.63 -0.64
CA TYR A 146 5.82 20.89 -0.69
C TYR A 146 5.19 20.14 -1.87
N LEU A 147 4.45 19.08 -1.57
CA LEU A 147 3.68 18.31 -2.54
C LEU A 147 2.18 18.45 -2.25
N VAL A 148 1.40 18.68 -3.29
CA VAL A 148 -0.07 18.70 -3.20
C VAL A 148 -0.62 17.39 -3.73
N ARG A 149 -1.49 16.75 -2.95
CA ARG A 149 -2.17 15.49 -3.31
C ARG A 149 -3.68 15.67 -3.27
N ALA A 150 -4.35 15.17 -4.28
CA ALA A 150 -5.78 14.90 -4.29
C ALA A 150 -6.02 13.40 -4.44
N THR A 151 -7.06 12.88 -3.81
CA THR A 151 -7.49 11.49 -3.97
C THR A 151 -8.91 11.51 -4.51
N VAL A 152 -9.11 10.83 -5.64
CA VAL A 152 -10.44 10.60 -6.21
C VAL A 152 -10.96 9.30 -5.61
N SER A 153 -12.15 9.37 -4.99
CA SER A 153 -12.82 8.19 -4.44
C SER A 153 -13.37 7.33 -5.57
N ASP A 154 -13.28 6.01 -5.41
CA ASP A 154 -14.07 5.08 -6.21
C ASP A 154 -15.54 5.15 -5.72
N THR A 155 -16.48 5.03 -6.64
CA THR A 155 -17.91 4.97 -6.31
C THR A 155 -18.32 3.60 -5.76
N LEU A 156 -17.50 2.58 -5.95
CA LEU A 156 -17.74 1.23 -5.46
C LEU A 156 -16.88 0.99 -4.21
N SER A 157 -17.52 0.84 -3.06
CA SER A 157 -16.85 0.34 -1.86
C SER A 157 -16.39 -1.08 -2.12
N THR A 158 -15.09 -1.33 -1.96
CA THR A 158 -14.49 -2.66 -2.17
C THR A 158 -14.07 -3.34 -0.88
N GLY A 159 -14.37 -2.73 0.26
CA GLY A 159 -14.10 -3.27 1.59
C GLY A 159 -15.38 -3.41 2.41
N THR A 160 -15.39 -4.36 3.32
CA THR A 160 -16.44 -4.53 4.33
C THR A 160 -15.89 -4.24 5.71
N TYR A 161 -16.67 -3.56 6.54
CA TYR A 161 -16.34 -3.38 7.95
C TYR A 161 -16.43 -4.72 8.68
N LEU A 162 -15.60 -4.89 9.70
CA LEU A 162 -15.67 -6.03 10.64
C LEU A 162 -16.79 -5.83 11.65
#